data_20d1fc97db6d04bc65436dd4d85c6ef2
#
_entry.id   20d1fc97db6d04bc65436dd4d85c6ef2
#
_cell.length_a   1.000
_cell.length_b   1.000
_cell.length_c   1.000
_cell.angle_alpha   90.00
_cell.angle_beta   90.00
_cell.angle_gamma   90.00
#
_symmetry.space_group_name_H-M   'P 1'
#
loop_
_entity.id
_entity.type
_entity.pdbx_description
1 polymer ?
#
loop_
_entity_poly.entity_id
_entity_poly.type
_entity_poly.pdbx_seq_one_letter_code
_entity_poly.pdbx_strand_id
1 'polypeptide(L)'
;VTAKYGGSITEYEGAHKVPGKIIPLIAIPTTAGTGSAVTAFSVITDHSRDYKLTVFSYEILPAYAILDAELLTTAPASVAAACGIDAFIHAEEAYISTAASPFSDAMAEKAMSLIGKNIRRFVANRGDIEAAEAMLVGSLFAGIAFSFARLGNVHAMSHPVSAFFDVP
;
A
#
# COMPACT_ATOMS: atom_id res chain seq x y z
N VAL A 1 -2.54 -15.82 7.45
CA VAL A 1 -1.45 -16.53 8.17
C VAL A 1 -2.06 -17.33 9.31
N THR A 2 -2.61 -16.67 10.32
CA THR A 2 -3.12 -17.29 11.56
C THR A 2 -4.21 -18.34 11.32
N ALA A 3 -5.08 -18.17 10.33
CA ALA A 3 -6.09 -19.16 9.95
C ALA A 3 -5.52 -20.50 9.48
N LYS A 4 -4.27 -20.52 8.99
CA LYS A 4 -3.61 -21.74 8.51
C LYS A 4 -2.59 -22.30 9.51
N TYR A 5 -1.83 -21.43 10.17
CA TYR A 5 -0.69 -21.80 11.00
C TYR A 5 -0.95 -21.62 12.48
N GLY A 6 -2.08 -21.00 12.86
CA GLY A 6 -2.42 -20.71 14.26
C GLY A 6 -1.66 -19.52 14.82
N GLY A 7 -1.65 -19.41 16.15
CA GLY A 7 -0.92 -18.38 16.89
C GLY A 7 -1.48 -16.95 16.74
N SER A 8 -0.76 -15.99 17.29
CA SER A 8 -1.02 -14.56 17.11
C SER A 8 -0.25 -14.03 15.90
N ILE A 9 -0.81 -13.01 15.24
CA ILE A 9 -0.12 -12.34 14.11
C ILE A 9 1.21 -11.71 14.54
N THR A 10 1.35 -11.34 15.80
CA THR A 10 2.58 -10.79 16.36
C THR A 10 3.77 -11.77 16.34
N GLU A 11 3.51 -13.08 16.33
CA GLU A 11 4.54 -14.11 16.23
C GLU A 11 5.22 -14.13 14.85
N TYR A 12 4.53 -13.59 13.83
CA TYR A 12 5.01 -13.50 12.46
C TYR A 12 5.64 -12.14 12.14
N GLU A 13 5.77 -11.23 13.13
CA GLU A 13 6.39 -9.91 12.96
C GLU A 13 7.84 -10.03 12.45
N GLY A 14 8.17 -9.24 11.43
CA GLY A 14 9.47 -9.21 10.78
C GLY A 14 9.47 -9.90 9.43
N ALA A 15 10.66 -10.28 8.97
CA ALA A 15 10.85 -10.80 7.62
C ALA A 15 10.86 -12.33 7.58
N HIS A 16 10.10 -12.90 6.63
CA HIS A 16 10.12 -14.33 6.27
C HIS A 16 9.84 -15.31 7.42
N LYS A 17 9.04 -14.89 8.41
CA LYS A 17 8.62 -15.77 9.51
C LYS A 17 7.37 -16.58 9.22
N VAL A 18 6.69 -16.34 8.11
CA VAL A 18 5.55 -17.15 7.68
C VAL A 18 6.07 -18.49 7.15
N PRO A 19 5.64 -19.64 7.70
CA PRO A 19 6.27 -20.95 7.42
C PRO A 19 6.11 -21.44 5.98
N GLY A 20 5.18 -20.89 5.22
CA GLY A 20 4.91 -21.28 3.84
C GLY A 20 3.65 -20.65 3.29
N LYS A 21 3.21 -21.06 2.11
CA LYS A 21 2.04 -20.50 1.44
C LYS A 21 0.82 -20.44 2.34
N ILE A 22 0.15 -19.30 2.36
CA ILE A 22 -1.11 -19.12 3.05
C ILE A 22 -2.28 -19.70 2.22
N ILE A 23 -3.50 -19.61 2.75
CA ILE A 23 -4.72 -19.83 1.96
C ILE A 23 -4.72 -18.81 0.81
N PRO A 24 -5.07 -19.20 -0.43
CA PRO A 24 -5.11 -18.27 -1.56
C PRO A 24 -5.88 -16.99 -1.21
N LEU A 25 -5.24 -15.85 -1.42
CA LEU A 25 -5.77 -14.53 -1.12
C LEU A 25 -6.14 -13.82 -2.42
N ILE A 26 -7.36 -13.31 -2.49
CA ILE A 26 -7.80 -12.38 -3.53
C ILE A 26 -7.93 -11.02 -2.86
N ALA A 27 -7.20 -10.03 -3.35
CA ALA A 27 -7.25 -8.67 -2.83
C ALA A 27 -8.13 -7.79 -3.73
N ILE A 28 -9.08 -7.09 -3.12
CA ILE A 28 -9.97 -6.14 -3.78
C ILE A 28 -9.87 -4.82 -3.02
N PRO A 29 -8.99 -3.90 -3.42
CA PRO A 29 -8.77 -2.67 -2.67
C PRO A 29 -9.97 -1.72 -2.79
N THR A 30 -10.32 -1.09 -1.67
CA THR A 30 -11.38 -0.08 -1.56
C THR A 30 -10.81 1.33 -1.35
N THR A 31 -9.48 1.45 -1.35
CA THR A 31 -8.72 2.71 -1.30
C THR A 31 -7.56 2.65 -2.27
N ALA A 32 -7.15 3.78 -2.81
CA ALA A 32 -6.01 3.90 -3.71
C ALA A 32 -4.81 4.48 -2.95
N GLY A 33 -4.16 3.68 -2.12
CA GLY A 33 -3.07 4.12 -1.24
C GLY A 33 -2.00 3.05 -1.06
N THR A 34 -2.26 2.11 -0.19
CA THR A 34 -1.27 1.19 0.37
C THR A 34 -0.58 0.24 -0.61
N GLY A 35 -1.13 0.03 -1.80
CA GLY A 35 -0.62 -0.98 -2.74
C GLY A 35 -0.67 -2.42 -2.21
N SER A 36 -1.39 -2.67 -1.12
CA SER A 36 -1.44 -3.98 -0.44
C SER A 36 -1.93 -5.14 -1.32
N ALA A 37 -2.63 -4.83 -2.40
CA ALA A 37 -3.10 -5.83 -3.36
C ALA A 37 -1.96 -6.53 -4.14
N VAL A 38 -0.78 -5.94 -4.18
CA VAL A 38 0.37 -6.44 -4.97
C VAL A 38 1.68 -6.47 -4.17
N THR A 39 1.59 -6.38 -2.84
CA THR A 39 2.78 -6.34 -1.98
C THR A 39 2.82 -7.49 -1.00
N ALA A 40 4.02 -7.87 -0.61
CA ALA A 40 4.28 -8.93 0.37
C ALA A 40 4.36 -8.39 1.81
N PHE A 41 3.80 -7.22 2.06
CA PHE A 41 3.81 -6.54 3.35
C PHE A 41 2.41 -6.47 3.95
N SER A 42 2.34 -6.64 5.27
CA SER A 42 1.15 -6.36 6.07
C SER A 42 1.58 -5.52 7.27
N VAL A 43 1.09 -4.28 7.33
CA VAL A 43 1.34 -3.35 8.44
C VAL A 43 0.10 -3.32 9.32
N ILE A 44 0.29 -3.64 10.59
CA ILE A 44 -0.81 -3.81 11.56
C ILE A 44 -0.52 -2.95 12.78
N THR A 45 -1.48 -2.15 13.21
CA THR A 45 -1.35 -1.37 14.44
C THR A 45 -1.54 -2.30 15.66
N ASP A 46 -0.52 -2.40 16.48
CA ASP A 46 -0.58 -3.04 17.77
C ASP A 46 -0.82 -1.98 18.85
N HIS A 47 -2.07 -1.82 19.24
CA HIS A 47 -2.48 -0.82 20.23
C HIS A 47 -1.92 -1.10 21.64
N SER A 48 -1.44 -2.31 21.93
CA SER A 48 -0.84 -2.61 23.21
C SER A 48 0.58 -2.07 23.36
N ARG A 49 1.23 -1.77 22.23
CA ARG A 49 2.60 -1.25 22.14
C ARG A 49 2.70 0.12 21.49
N ASP A 50 1.58 0.71 21.06
CA ASP A 50 1.52 1.90 20.21
C ASP A 50 2.51 1.80 19.04
N TYR A 51 2.46 0.68 18.34
CA TYR A 51 3.44 0.30 17.36
C TYR A 51 2.80 -0.27 16.09
N LYS A 52 3.34 0.09 14.93
CA LYS A 52 2.96 -0.52 13.64
C LYS A 52 3.89 -1.69 13.35
N LEU A 53 3.46 -2.90 13.72
CA LEU A 53 4.18 -4.13 13.39
C LEU A 53 4.08 -4.43 11.89
N THR A 54 5.15 -4.95 11.34
CA THR A 54 5.19 -5.35 9.93
C THR A 54 5.44 -6.84 9.82
N VAL A 55 4.59 -7.52 9.05
CA VAL A 55 4.84 -8.88 8.58
C VAL A 55 5.26 -8.79 7.11
N PHE A 56 6.47 -9.22 6.81
CA PHE A 56 7.00 -9.30 5.46
C PHE A 56 7.25 -10.74 5.05
N SER A 57 6.57 -11.23 4.03
CA SER A 57 6.85 -12.55 3.45
C SER A 57 6.20 -12.66 2.06
N TYR A 58 6.90 -13.22 1.09
CA TYR A 58 6.32 -13.53 -0.21
C TYR A 58 5.15 -14.53 -0.13
N GLU A 59 5.07 -15.28 0.96
CA GLU A 59 3.99 -16.25 1.21
C GLU A 59 2.62 -15.57 1.44
N ILE A 60 2.59 -14.28 1.80
CA ILE A 60 1.35 -13.49 2.00
C ILE A 60 0.96 -12.66 0.79
N LEU A 61 1.76 -12.67 -0.28
CA LEU A 61 1.43 -11.95 -1.51
C LEU A 61 0.08 -12.46 -2.05
N PRO A 62 -0.87 -11.58 -2.37
CA PRO A 62 -2.14 -11.98 -2.99
C PRO A 62 -1.93 -12.75 -4.29
N ALA A 63 -2.73 -13.81 -4.48
CA ALA A 63 -2.71 -14.58 -5.72
C ALA A 63 -3.37 -13.81 -6.87
N TYR A 64 -4.36 -12.98 -6.54
CA TYR A 64 -5.09 -12.14 -7.49
C TYR A 64 -5.35 -10.77 -6.88
N ALA A 65 -5.26 -9.73 -7.69
CA ALA A 65 -5.73 -8.39 -7.39
C ALA A 65 -6.85 -8.01 -8.37
N ILE A 66 -8.02 -7.65 -7.84
CA ILE A 66 -9.15 -7.16 -8.63
C ILE A 66 -9.26 -5.67 -8.36
N LEU A 67 -9.10 -4.87 -9.41
CA LEU A 67 -9.17 -3.41 -9.33
C LEU A 67 -10.53 -2.96 -9.85
N ASP A 68 -11.40 -2.55 -8.94
CA ASP A 68 -12.72 -2.02 -9.25
C ASP A 68 -12.82 -0.58 -8.73
N ALA A 69 -12.82 0.38 -9.66
CA ALA A 69 -12.85 1.80 -9.33
C ALA A 69 -14.16 2.24 -8.65
N GLU A 70 -15.25 1.54 -8.85
CA GLU A 70 -16.54 1.84 -8.23
C GLU A 70 -16.46 1.71 -6.69
N LEU A 71 -15.62 0.81 -6.18
CA LEU A 71 -15.43 0.59 -4.74
C LEU A 71 -14.75 1.77 -4.03
N LEU A 72 -14.14 2.70 -4.78
CA LEU A 72 -13.51 3.90 -4.22
C LEU A 72 -14.50 5.05 -4.04
N THR A 73 -15.67 4.99 -4.68
CA THR A 73 -16.62 6.12 -4.77
C THR A 73 -17.21 6.52 -3.42
N THR A 74 -17.30 5.59 -2.48
CA THR A 74 -17.86 5.81 -1.13
C THR A 74 -16.82 6.28 -0.11
N ALA A 75 -15.54 6.34 -0.47
CA ALA A 75 -14.49 6.78 0.44
C ALA A 75 -14.66 8.26 0.81
N PRO A 76 -14.49 8.64 2.09
CA PRO A 76 -14.45 10.05 2.48
C PRO A 76 -13.33 10.81 1.74
N ALA A 77 -13.54 12.10 1.47
CA ALA A 77 -12.53 12.92 0.76
C ALA A 77 -11.18 12.96 1.49
N SER A 78 -11.18 12.98 2.82
CA SER A 78 -9.96 12.94 3.64
C SER A 78 -9.20 11.62 3.45
N VAL A 79 -9.92 10.50 3.41
CA VAL A 79 -9.31 9.18 3.16
C VAL A 79 -8.76 9.11 1.74
N ALA A 80 -9.52 9.59 0.75
CA ALA A 80 -9.06 9.63 -0.64
C ALA A 80 -7.78 10.47 -0.81
N ALA A 81 -7.70 11.62 -0.11
CA ALA A 81 -6.52 12.48 -0.13
C ALA A 81 -5.33 11.83 0.56
N ALA A 82 -5.50 11.32 1.79
CA ALA A 82 -4.42 10.68 2.55
C ALA A 82 -3.86 9.46 1.79
N CYS A 83 -4.74 8.56 1.34
CA CYS A 83 -4.33 7.38 0.56
C CYS A 83 -3.67 7.77 -0.75
N GLY A 84 -4.18 8.79 -1.45
CA GLY A 84 -3.59 9.22 -2.71
C GLY A 84 -2.19 9.82 -2.56
N ILE A 85 -1.96 10.58 -1.50
CA ILE A 85 -0.62 11.09 -1.15
C ILE A 85 0.30 9.94 -0.73
N ASP A 86 -0.20 9.00 0.08
CA ASP A 86 0.55 7.79 0.47
C ASP A 86 1.06 7.04 -0.76
N ALA A 87 0.17 6.76 -1.73
CA ALA A 87 0.56 6.11 -2.98
C ALA A 87 1.58 6.92 -3.80
N PHE A 88 1.47 8.25 -3.80
CA PHE A 88 2.43 9.12 -4.49
C PHE A 88 3.81 9.02 -3.84
N ILE A 89 3.86 9.08 -2.50
CA ILE A 89 5.11 8.96 -1.74
C ILE A 89 5.72 7.56 -1.86
N HIS A 90 4.92 6.49 -1.91
CA HIS A 90 5.40 5.15 -2.23
C HIS A 90 6.20 5.14 -3.55
N ALA A 91 5.66 5.77 -4.59
CA ALA A 91 6.32 5.84 -5.89
C ALA A 91 7.57 6.72 -5.85
N GLU A 92 7.49 7.90 -5.21
CA GLU A 92 8.61 8.82 -5.09
C GLU A 92 9.78 8.19 -4.31
N GLU A 93 9.51 7.60 -3.14
CA GLU A 93 10.56 6.94 -2.36
C GLU A 93 11.17 5.75 -3.08
N ALA A 94 10.37 4.97 -3.81
CA ALA A 94 10.88 3.90 -4.66
C ALA A 94 11.81 4.42 -5.75
N TYR A 95 11.46 5.55 -6.38
CA TYR A 95 12.22 6.17 -7.45
C TYR A 95 13.58 6.70 -6.99
N ILE A 96 13.63 7.35 -5.81
CA ILE A 96 14.88 7.90 -5.25
C ILE A 96 15.68 6.89 -4.42
N SER A 97 15.20 5.65 -4.32
CA SER A 97 15.84 4.61 -3.50
C SER A 97 17.21 4.21 -4.04
N THR A 98 18.14 3.91 -3.15
CA THR A 98 19.42 3.29 -3.53
C THR A 98 19.28 1.86 -4.08
N ALA A 99 18.11 1.23 -3.91
CA ALA A 99 17.75 -0.07 -4.47
C ALA A 99 16.91 0.05 -5.75
N ALA A 100 16.75 1.27 -6.30
CA ALA A 100 16.02 1.51 -7.53
C ALA A 100 16.66 0.77 -8.73
N SER A 101 15.83 0.44 -9.70
CA SER A 101 16.21 -0.26 -10.92
C SER A 101 15.37 0.27 -12.09
N PRO A 102 15.78 0.08 -13.35
CA PRO A 102 14.98 0.51 -14.50
C PRO A 102 13.54 -0.02 -14.49
N PHE A 103 13.31 -1.19 -13.89
CA PHE A 103 11.97 -1.74 -13.73
C PHE A 103 11.15 -0.97 -12.68
N SER A 104 11.71 -0.76 -11.48
CA SER A 104 11.04 -0.01 -10.43
C SER A 104 10.81 1.45 -10.83
N ASP A 105 11.76 2.05 -11.55
CA ASP A 105 11.67 3.43 -12.03
C ASP A 105 10.52 3.60 -13.00
N ALA A 106 10.39 2.71 -13.98
CA ALA A 106 9.27 2.73 -14.93
C ALA A 106 7.90 2.64 -14.24
N MET A 107 7.79 1.80 -13.19
CA MET A 107 6.56 1.68 -12.39
C MET A 107 6.32 2.94 -11.56
N ALA A 108 7.34 3.47 -10.92
CA ALA A 108 7.27 4.67 -10.08
C ALA A 108 6.89 5.91 -10.91
N GLU A 109 7.51 6.15 -12.06
CA GLU A 109 7.18 7.26 -12.97
C GLU A 109 5.73 7.17 -13.46
N LYS A 110 5.29 5.97 -13.83
CA LYS A 110 3.89 5.76 -14.26
C LYS A 110 2.92 6.03 -13.12
N ALA A 111 3.22 5.57 -11.90
CA ALA A 111 2.42 5.81 -10.71
C ALA A 111 2.31 7.32 -10.41
N MET A 112 3.44 8.02 -10.31
CA MET A 112 3.47 9.47 -10.07
C MET A 112 2.69 10.25 -11.12
N SER A 113 2.81 9.88 -12.40
CA SER A 113 2.08 10.52 -13.49
C SER A 113 0.56 10.32 -13.37
N LEU A 114 0.10 9.10 -13.05
CA LEU A 114 -1.33 8.80 -12.89
C LEU A 114 -1.91 9.53 -11.69
N ILE A 115 -1.25 9.40 -10.54
CA ILE A 115 -1.71 9.99 -9.27
C ILE A 115 -1.68 11.51 -9.37
N GLY A 116 -0.56 12.11 -9.79
CA GLY A 116 -0.38 13.56 -9.86
C GLY A 116 -1.42 14.27 -10.73
N LYS A 117 -1.85 13.64 -11.82
CA LYS A 117 -2.88 14.18 -12.72
C LYS A 117 -4.30 14.04 -12.19
N ASN A 118 -4.57 13.05 -11.34
CA ASN A 118 -5.94 12.65 -11.03
C ASN A 118 -6.33 12.83 -9.56
N ILE A 119 -5.37 12.95 -8.63
CA ILE A 119 -5.67 13.05 -7.19
C ILE A 119 -6.62 14.21 -6.86
N ARG A 120 -6.42 15.40 -7.45
CA ARG A 120 -7.28 16.56 -7.18
C ARG A 120 -8.69 16.34 -7.72
N ARG A 121 -8.83 15.76 -8.91
CA ARG A 121 -10.12 15.40 -9.51
C ARG A 121 -10.86 14.40 -8.61
N PHE A 122 -10.18 13.33 -8.25
CA PHE A 122 -10.74 12.26 -7.43
C PHE A 122 -11.13 12.76 -6.03
N VAL A 123 -10.28 13.55 -5.35
CA VAL A 123 -10.61 14.13 -4.04
C VAL A 123 -11.76 15.12 -4.11
N ALA A 124 -11.88 15.89 -5.19
CA ALA A 124 -13.01 16.80 -5.39
C ALA A 124 -14.31 16.04 -5.69
N ASN A 125 -14.25 14.98 -6.47
CA ASN A 125 -15.40 14.17 -6.87
C ASN A 125 -15.03 12.67 -6.94
N ARG A 126 -15.37 11.88 -5.89
CA ARG A 126 -15.15 10.42 -5.87
C ARG A 126 -15.97 9.67 -6.91
N GLY A 127 -17.05 10.27 -7.43
CA GLY A 127 -17.85 9.72 -8.53
C GLY A 127 -17.22 9.88 -9.91
N ASP A 128 -16.08 10.57 -10.03
CA ASP A 128 -15.26 10.60 -11.24
C ASP A 128 -14.54 9.26 -11.41
N ILE A 129 -15.20 8.31 -12.07
CA ILE A 129 -14.73 6.92 -12.22
C ILE A 129 -13.40 6.86 -12.98
N GLU A 130 -13.19 7.72 -13.98
CA GLU A 130 -11.94 7.80 -14.71
C GLU A 130 -10.78 8.19 -13.78
N ALA A 131 -11.01 9.20 -12.93
CA ALA A 131 -10.02 9.61 -11.94
C ALA A 131 -9.80 8.53 -10.88
N ALA A 132 -10.86 7.87 -10.40
CA ALA A 132 -10.78 6.76 -9.46
C ALA A 132 -9.97 5.59 -10.01
N GLU A 133 -10.20 5.20 -11.26
CA GLU A 133 -9.44 4.15 -11.95
C GLU A 133 -7.96 4.52 -12.07
N ALA A 134 -7.67 5.75 -12.49
CA ALA A 134 -6.29 6.24 -12.58
C ALA A 134 -5.58 6.23 -11.21
N MET A 135 -6.27 6.61 -10.12
CA MET A 135 -5.74 6.53 -8.77
C MET A 135 -5.46 5.09 -8.34
N LEU A 136 -6.40 4.18 -8.62
CA LEU A 136 -6.28 2.79 -8.25
C LEU A 136 -5.13 2.09 -8.98
N VAL A 137 -5.03 2.31 -10.29
CA VAL A 137 -3.92 1.80 -11.12
C VAL A 137 -2.58 2.46 -10.70
N GLY A 138 -2.59 3.76 -10.40
CA GLY A 138 -1.42 4.46 -9.86
C GLY A 138 -0.92 3.86 -8.55
N SER A 139 -1.83 3.57 -7.62
CA SER A 139 -1.51 2.89 -6.35
C SER A 139 -0.94 1.48 -6.58
N LEU A 140 -1.49 0.74 -7.55
CA LEU A 140 -0.94 -0.57 -7.95
C LEU A 140 0.51 -0.46 -8.42
N PHE A 141 0.80 0.46 -9.34
CA PHE A 141 2.15 0.66 -9.85
C PHE A 141 3.12 1.13 -8.76
N ALA A 142 2.67 2.01 -7.85
CA ALA A 142 3.45 2.41 -6.68
C ALA A 142 3.78 1.21 -5.79
N GLY A 143 2.79 0.34 -5.54
CA GLY A 143 2.96 -0.90 -4.80
C GLY A 143 4.01 -1.84 -5.42
N ILE A 144 3.97 -1.99 -6.73
CA ILE A 144 4.98 -2.77 -7.47
C ILE A 144 6.35 -2.09 -7.33
N ALA A 145 6.45 -0.77 -7.57
CA ALA A 145 7.71 -0.05 -7.50
C ALA A 145 8.42 -0.25 -6.16
N PHE A 146 7.75 0.04 -5.04
CA PHE A 146 8.40 -0.09 -3.73
C PHE A 146 8.63 -1.54 -3.30
N SER A 147 7.88 -2.50 -3.82
CA SER A 147 8.17 -3.92 -3.56
C SER A 147 9.55 -4.33 -4.07
N PHE A 148 10.05 -3.69 -5.12
CA PHE A 148 11.39 -3.93 -5.67
C PHE A 148 12.44 -2.95 -5.17
N ALA A 149 12.09 -1.67 -4.98
CA ALA A 149 13.02 -0.60 -4.62
C ALA A 149 13.01 -0.24 -3.12
N ARG A 150 12.05 -0.75 -2.35
CA ARG A 150 11.82 -0.44 -0.94
C ARG A 150 11.30 0.98 -0.72
N LEU A 151 11.09 1.34 0.55
CA LEU A 151 10.68 2.67 1.00
C LEU A 151 11.83 3.37 1.72
N GLY A 152 11.65 4.65 2.02
CA GLY A 152 12.68 5.51 2.57
C GLY A 152 12.29 6.18 3.90
N ASN A 153 12.81 7.39 4.10
CA ASN A 153 12.73 8.10 5.37
C ASN A 153 11.33 8.63 5.68
N VAL A 154 10.52 8.96 4.68
CA VAL A 154 9.15 9.46 4.93
C VAL A 154 8.34 8.39 5.64
N HIS A 155 8.33 7.16 5.12
CA HIS A 155 7.64 6.05 5.77
C HIS A 155 8.25 5.67 7.13
N ALA A 156 9.58 5.68 7.24
CA ALA A 156 10.28 5.40 8.50
C ALA A 156 9.90 6.39 9.61
N MET A 157 9.63 7.65 9.27
CA MET A 157 9.23 8.69 10.22
C MET A 157 7.71 8.74 10.44
N SER A 158 6.91 8.58 9.40
CA SER A 158 5.45 8.71 9.49
C SER A 158 4.80 7.56 10.28
N HIS A 159 5.32 6.34 10.20
CA HIS A 159 4.76 5.21 10.93
C HIS A 159 4.76 5.40 12.45
N PRO A 160 5.88 5.79 13.12
CA PRO A 160 5.86 6.12 14.54
C PRO A 160 4.93 7.28 14.87
N VAL A 161 4.95 8.36 14.07
CA VAL A 161 4.07 9.52 14.28
C VAL A 161 2.60 9.09 14.24
N SER A 162 2.22 8.31 13.24
CA SER A 162 0.86 7.78 13.14
C SER A 162 0.50 6.87 14.33
N ALA A 163 1.44 6.04 14.79
CA ALA A 163 1.17 5.13 15.91
C ALA A 163 1.01 5.88 17.25
N PHE A 164 1.82 6.92 17.50
CA PHE A 164 1.80 7.66 18.77
C PHE A 164 0.73 8.75 18.84
N PHE A 165 0.36 9.35 17.71
CA PHE A 165 -0.50 10.55 17.69
C PHE A 165 -1.83 10.31 16.98
N ASP A 166 -2.11 9.08 16.54
CA ASP A 166 -3.34 8.69 15.83
C ASP A 166 -3.66 9.62 14.63
N VAL A 167 -2.64 9.98 13.88
CA VAL A 167 -2.77 10.75 12.64
C VAL A 167 -2.63 9.84 11.43
N PRO A 168 -3.38 10.13 10.33
CA PRO A 168 -3.34 9.30 9.12
C PRO A 168 -1.99 9.34 8.41
#